data_0f106a08caa713eba4a9ea71e3d58ed9
#
_entry.id   0f106a08caa713eba4a9ea71e3d58ed9
#
_cell.length_a   1.000
_cell.length_b   1.000
_cell.length_c   1.000
_cell.angle_alpha   90.00
_cell.angle_beta   90.00
_cell.angle_gamma   90.00
#
_symmetry.space_group_name_H-M   'P 1'
#
loop_
_entity.id
_entity.type
_entity.pdbx_description
1 polymer ?
#
loop_
_entity_poly.entity_id
_entity_poly.type
_entity_poly.pdbx_seq_one_letter_code
_entity_poly.pdbx_strand_id
1 'polypeptide(L)'
;MAKINWTDESEKWLRDIYYYIAKDNKQAAIRTVEAIYNKAQILLDFPQIGYKYEPIQDREVRILLYGHYRIAYLIKENKDIDILGIFHGAMDIEKYLN
;
A
#
# COMPACT_ATOMS: atom_id res chain seq x y z
N MET A 1 7.18 5.95 -19.30
CA MET A 1 5.95 6.07 -18.50
C MET A 1 6.13 5.45 -17.14
N ALA A 2 5.58 6.09 -16.13
CA ALA A 2 5.64 5.56 -14.78
C ALA A 2 4.75 4.32 -14.62
N LYS A 3 5.16 3.41 -13.77
CA LYS A 3 4.39 2.21 -13.49
C LYS A 3 4.38 1.93 -11.98
N ILE A 4 3.43 1.11 -11.56
CA ILE A 4 3.32 0.68 -10.17
C ILE A 4 3.88 -0.73 -10.06
N ASN A 5 4.83 -0.90 -9.15
CA ASN A 5 5.43 -2.20 -8.85
C ASN A 5 4.93 -2.67 -7.49
N TRP A 6 4.28 -3.82 -7.46
CA TRP A 6 3.89 -4.45 -6.21
C TRP A 6 5.05 -5.30 -5.75
N THR A 7 5.72 -4.86 -4.69
CA THR A 7 6.86 -5.60 -4.15
C THR A 7 6.41 -6.95 -3.57
N ASP A 8 7.35 -7.86 -3.39
CA ASP A 8 7.04 -9.15 -2.78
C ASP A 8 6.44 -8.96 -1.39
N GLU A 9 6.96 -7.99 -0.63
CA GLU A 9 6.43 -7.67 0.69
C GLU A 9 4.97 -7.20 0.61
N SER A 10 4.67 -6.31 -0.34
CA SER A 10 3.30 -5.79 -0.46
C SER A 10 2.33 -6.89 -0.88
N GLU A 11 2.76 -7.82 -1.73
CA GLU A 11 1.91 -8.94 -2.13
C GLU A 11 1.65 -9.87 -0.95
N LYS A 12 2.65 -10.07 -0.09
CA LYS A 12 2.47 -10.86 1.12
C LYS A 12 1.43 -10.21 2.03
N TRP A 13 1.49 -8.89 2.19
CA TRP A 13 0.49 -8.17 2.98
C TRP A 13 -0.91 -8.34 2.42
N LEU A 14 -1.05 -8.26 1.08
CA LEU A 14 -2.35 -8.47 0.44
C LEU A 14 -2.87 -9.88 0.69
N ARG A 15 -2.01 -10.90 0.60
CA ARG A 15 -2.42 -12.28 0.87
C ARG A 15 -2.88 -12.45 2.31
N ASP A 16 -2.15 -11.83 3.25
CA ASP A 16 -2.53 -11.92 4.66
C ASP A 16 -3.90 -11.28 4.91
N ILE A 17 -4.17 -10.14 4.29
CA ILE A 17 -5.47 -9.48 4.37
C ILE A 17 -6.55 -10.38 3.79
N TYR A 18 -6.28 -10.97 2.62
CA TYR A 18 -7.22 -11.86 1.97
C TYR A 18 -7.60 -13.02 2.89
N TYR A 19 -6.60 -13.73 3.40
CA TYR A 19 -6.87 -14.93 4.21
C TYR A 19 -7.56 -14.57 5.52
N TYR A 20 -7.22 -13.46 6.11
CA TYR A 20 -7.86 -13.03 7.34
C TYR A 20 -9.38 -12.81 7.15
N ILE A 21 -9.74 -12.10 6.09
CA ILE A 21 -11.15 -11.82 5.81
C ILE A 21 -11.86 -13.06 5.29
N ALA A 22 -11.18 -13.87 4.49
CA ALA A 22 -11.79 -15.04 3.86
C ALA A 22 -12.24 -16.12 4.86
N LYS A 23 -11.69 -16.09 6.07
CA LYS A 23 -12.15 -16.99 7.13
C LYS A 23 -13.65 -16.85 7.38
N ASP A 24 -14.15 -15.62 7.26
CA ASP A 24 -15.57 -15.35 7.52
C ASP A 24 -16.35 -15.16 6.22
N ASN A 25 -15.74 -14.55 5.21
CA ASN A 25 -16.46 -14.19 3.98
C ASN A 25 -15.48 -14.05 2.82
N LYS A 26 -15.45 -15.08 1.99
CA LYS A 26 -14.54 -15.10 0.84
C LYS A 26 -14.82 -13.98 -0.17
N GLN A 27 -16.10 -13.67 -0.42
CA GLN A 27 -16.46 -12.61 -1.36
C GLN A 27 -16.00 -11.25 -0.84
N ALA A 28 -16.12 -11.01 0.45
CA ALA A 28 -15.63 -9.78 1.04
C ALA A 28 -14.11 -9.68 0.93
N ALA A 29 -13.40 -10.81 1.07
CA ALA A 29 -11.95 -10.83 0.92
C ALA A 29 -11.53 -10.42 -0.49
N ILE A 30 -12.19 -10.97 -1.50
CA ILE A 30 -11.91 -10.64 -2.90
C ILE A 30 -12.17 -9.15 -3.14
N ARG A 31 -13.33 -8.64 -2.70
CA ARG A 31 -13.67 -7.24 -2.90
C ARG A 31 -12.67 -6.30 -2.23
N THR A 32 -12.22 -6.65 -1.03
CA THR A 32 -11.28 -5.80 -0.29
C THR A 32 -9.93 -5.73 -1.00
N VAL A 33 -9.40 -6.88 -1.42
CA VAL A 33 -8.10 -6.91 -2.10
C VAL A 33 -8.17 -6.18 -3.45
N GLU A 34 -9.25 -6.40 -4.21
CA GLU A 34 -9.43 -5.68 -5.47
C GLU A 34 -9.56 -4.18 -5.27
N ALA A 35 -10.27 -3.76 -4.20
CA ALA A 35 -10.43 -2.34 -3.91
C ALA A 35 -9.10 -1.69 -3.54
N ILE A 36 -8.27 -2.37 -2.77
CA ILE A 36 -6.94 -1.86 -2.42
C ILE A 36 -6.09 -1.73 -3.68
N TYR A 37 -6.10 -2.75 -4.52
CA TYR A 37 -5.35 -2.75 -5.78
C TYR A 37 -5.78 -1.59 -6.67
N ASN A 38 -7.10 -1.44 -6.84
CA ASN A 38 -7.64 -0.36 -7.68
C ASN A 38 -7.35 1.02 -7.08
N LYS A 39 -7.39 1.15 -5.76
CA LYS A 39 -7.08 2.44 -5.12
C LYS A 39 -5.64 2.85 -5.40
N ALA A 40 -4.72 1.90 -5.41
CA ALA A 40 -3.32 2.21 -5.68
C ALA A 40 -3.10 2.74 -7.09
N GLN A 41 -3.98 2.41 -8.03
CA GLN A 41 -3.85 2.89 -9.42
C GLN A 41 -3.94 4.41 -9.53
N ILE A 42 -4.58 5.09 -8.57
CA ILE A 42 -4.67 6.54 -8.56
C ILE A 42 -3.27 7.19 -8.49
N LEU A 43 -2.29 6.46 -7.98
CA LEU A 43 -0.93 6.98 -7.84
C LEU A 43 -0.24 7.21 -9.16
N LEU A 44 -0.72 6.61 -10.25
CA LEU A 44 -0.19 6.89 -11.58
C LEU A 44 -0.50 8.31 -12.03
N ASP A 45 -1.66 8.83 -11.62
CA ASP A 45 -2.10 10.19 -11.98
C ASP A 45 -1.72 11.20 -10.89
N PHE A 46 -1.71 10.77 -9.63
CA PHE A 46 -1.49 11.64 -8.48
C PHE A 46 -0.48 11.02 -7.52
N PRO A 47 0.80 10.93 -7.92
CA PRO A 47 1.78 10.21 -7.09
C PRO A 47 2.01 10.84 -5.71
N GLN A 48 1.74 12.14 -5.55
CA GLN A 48 1.98 12.81 -4.28
C GLN A 48 0.71 12.98 -3.46
N ILE A 49 -0.37 12.24 -3.78
CA ILE A 49 -1.63 12.37 -3.06
C ILE A 49 -1.54 11.85 -1.62
N GLY A 50 -0.69 10.87 -1.37
CA GLY A 50 -0.46 10.39 -0.01
C GLY A 50 0.39 11.37 0.79
N TYR A 51 0.26 11.34 2.11
CA TYR A 51 1.07 12.21 2.95
C TYR A 51 2.48 11.64 3.11
N LYS A 52 3.45 12.54 3.28
CA LYS A 52 4.83 12.13 3.44
C LYS A 52 5.03 11.38 4.75
N TYR A 53 5.76 10.26 4.69
CA TYR A 53 6.12 9.50 5.87
C TYR A 53 7.40 10.10 6.46
N GLU A 54 7.24 10.94 7.47
CA GLU A 54 8.33 11.74 8.03
C GLU A 54 9.52 10.96 8.59
N PRO A 55 9.35 9.78 9.21
CA PRO A 55 10.51 9.04 9.72
C PRO A 55 11.55 8.65 8.66
N ILE A 56 11.17 8.58 7.39
CA ILE A 56 12.11 8.32 6.31
C ILE A 56 12.33 9.60 5.53
N GLN A 57 13.55 10.16 5.63
CA GLN A 57 13.85 11.46 5.04
C GLN A 57 14.67 11.37 3.75
N ASP A 58 15.39 10.28 3.55
CA ASP A 58 16.30 10.13 2.41
C ASP A 58 15.62 9.61 1.15
N ARG A 59 14.36 9.24 1.24
CA ARG A 59 13.56 8.73 0.11
C ARG A 59 12.15 9.30 0.21
N GLU A 60 11.46 9.33 -0.92
CA GLU A 60 10.08 9.84 -0.93
C GLU A 60 9.09 8.72 -0.67
N VAL A 61 8.93 8.39 0.62
CA VAL A 61 7.95 7.43 1.08
C VAL A 61 6.69 8.16 1.52
N ARG A 62 5.54 7.70 1.03
CA ARG A 62 4.26 8.32 1.33
C ARG A 62 3.24 7.27 1.74
N ILE A 63 2.19 7.72 2.41
CA ILE A 63 1.11 6.86 2.89
C ILE A 63 -0.20 7.30 2.26
N LEU A 64 -0.87 6.37 1.58
CA LEU A 64 -2.19 6.60 1.00
C LEU A 64 -3.23 5.90 1.87
N LEU A 65 -4.21 6.65 2.36
CA LEU A 65 -5.25 6.09 3.22
C LEU A 65 -6.36 5.49 2.37
N TYR A 66 -6.82 4.30 2.77
CA TYR A 66 -7.98 3.66 2.16
C TYR A 66 -8.74 2.90 3.25
N GLY A 67 -9.86 3.44 3.71
CA GLY A 67 -10.63 2.83 4.80
C GLY A 67 -9.75 2.67 6.03
N HIS A 68 -9.67 1.45 6.53
CA HIS A 68 -8.83 1.14 7.69
C HIS A 68 -7.39 0.80 7.32
N TYR A 69 -7.05 0.88 6.03
CA TYR A 69 -5.73 0.48 5.55
C TYR A 69 -4.89 1.68 5.18
N ARG A 70 -3.59 1.52 5.35
CA ARG A 70 -2.59 2.50 4.95
C ARG A 70 -1.67 1.84 3.94
N ILE A 71 -1.65 2.39 2.74
CA ILE A 71 -0.83 1.88 1.63
C ILE A 71 0.47 2.69 1.62
N ALA A 72 1.56 2.05 2.01
CA ALA A 72 2.87 2.70 1.99
C ALA A 72 3.50 2.52 0.63
N TYR A 73 4.01 3.60 0.06
CA TYR A 73 4.63 3.54 -1.26
C TYR A 73 5.83 4.47 -1.36
N LEU A 74 6.72 4.15 -2.29
CA LEU A 74 7.93 4.89 -2.57
C LEU A 74 7.86 5.44 -3.99
N ILE A 75 8.07 6.75 -4.14
CA ILE A 75 8.21 7.35 -5.47
C ILE A 75 9.70 7.34 -5.80
N LYS A 76 10.06 6.60 -6.85
CA LYS A 76 11.45 6.44 -7.26
C LYS A 76 11.90 7.62 -8.13
N GLU A 77 13.21 7.73 -8.34
CA GLU A 77 13.75 8.83 -9.14
C GLU A 77 13.21 8.82 -10.57
N ASN A 78 12.99 7.65 -11.14
CA ASN A 78 12.45 7.52 -12.49
C ASN A 78 10.92 7.69 -12.53
N LYS A 79 10.30 8.06 -11.39
CA LYS A 79 8.86 8.27 -11.21
C LYS A 79 8.04 6.99 -11.10
N ASP A 80 8.65 5.82 -11.18
CA ASP A 80 7.96 4.58 -10.86
C ASP A 80 7.61 4.55 -9.38
N ILE A 81 6.57 3.79 -9.05
CA ILE A 81 6.08 3.71 -7.68
C ILE A 81 6.18 2.27 -7.21
N ASP A 82 6.86 2.06 -6.10
CA ASP A 82 6.91 0.75 -5.45
C ASP A 82 5.93 0.74 -4.28
N ILE A 83 5.02 -0.22 -4.26
CA ILE A 83 4.15 -0.42 -3.10
C ILE A 83 4.94 -1.22 -2.08
N LEU A 84 5.16 -0.63 -0.91
CA LEU A 84 6.02 -1.22 0.11
C LEU A 84 5.26 -2.14 1.06
N GLY A 85 4.01 -1.79 1.35
CA GLY A 85 3.20 -2.59 2.27
C GLY A 85 1.81 -2.02 2.42
N ILE A 86 0.91 -2.82 2.98
CA ILE A 86 -0.46 -2.41 3.28
C ILE A 86 -0.69 -2.72 4.76
N PHE A 87 -0.87 -1.67 5.57
CA PHE A 87 -0.93 -1.81 7.01
C PHE A 87 -2.32 -1.45 7.53
N HIS A 88 -2.80 -2.23 8.47
CA HIS A 88 -4.01 -1.91 9.17
C HIS A 88 -3.76 -0.69 10.08
N GLY A 89 -4.77 0.15 10.30
CA GLY A 89 -4.62 1.39 11.04
C GLY A 89 -4.07 1.26 12.45
N ALA A 90 -4.23 0.09 13.08
CA ALA A 90 -3.72 -0.14 14.44
C ALA A 90 -2.26 -0.60 14.47
N MET A 91 -1.65 -0.89 13.31
CA MET A 91 -0.28 -1.39 13.26
C MET A 91 0.74 -0.27 13.39
N ASP A 92 1.88 -0.60 13.97
CA ASP A 92 3.01 0.31 14.08
C ASP A 92 3.86 0.20 12.81
N ILE A 93 3.67 1.14 11.88
CA ILE A 93 4.34 1.12 10.59
C ILE A 93 5.86 1.17 10.73
N GLU A 94 6.38 1.86 11.75
CA GLU A 94 7.83 1.99 11.91
C GLU A 94 8.52 0.64 12.02
N LYS A 95 7.85 -0.36 12.57
CA LYS A 95 8.43 -1.70 12.69
C LYS A 95 8.69 -2.35 11.33
N TYR A 96 7.99 -1.91 10.30
CA TYR A 96 8.02 -2.57 8.99
C TYR A 96 8.72 -1.75 7.91
N LEU A 97 8.79 -0.43 8.06
CA LEU A 97 9.36 0.44 7.05
C LEU A 97 10.77 0.94 7.37
N ASN A 98 11.18 0.91 8.62
CA ASN A 98 12.50 1.39 9.00
C ASN A 98 13.53 0.27 9.10
#